data_d61147a4b1c9076692b8af1bcbc2bdd9
#
_entry.id   d61147a4b1c9076692b8af1bcbc2bdd9
#
_cell.length_a   1.000
_cell.length_b   1.000
_cell.length_c   1.000
_cell.angle_alpha   90.00
_cell.angle_beta   90.00
_cell.angle_gamma   90.00
#
_symmetry.space_group_name_H-M   'P 1'
#
loop_
_entity.id
_entity.type
_entity.pdbx_description
1 polymer ?
#
loop_
_entity_poly.entity_id
_entity_poly.type
_entity_poly.pdbx_seq_one_letter_code
_entity_poly.pdbx_strand_id
1 'polypeptide(L)'
;MYWMDKTKGISTGISASTSGNTLTVTGYNVTFMVSQDYAVGDSSSYDPTQPDTTKTSAAANAVKTAQSVVNNNADKSDYEKLVAYKNYICEAVEYNTAAANNENHPYGDPWQLINVFRGKPVVCEGYSKAFKYLCDLTWTGTNPAVKCYLATGTMTGGTGAGPHMWNIVTIGGKNYLADVTNSDKGTVGYDGRLFLKGASGSVESGYTVHGVSFVYDPDTKAVYDTELELSATAFDPAAVTYPEYDLNGGGFGISDLQYLFEYLSTGKVSSGTIDKEKADVNGDGQVNILDYQALYEAYKVWVSKAA
;
A
#
# COMPACT_ATOMS: atom_id res chain seq x y z
N MET A 1 -3.01 -7.60 -9.54
CA MET A 1 -2.92 -9.06 -9.26
C MET A 1 -1.55 -9.53 -9.77
N TYR A 2 -0.68 -9.93 -8.87
CA TYR A 2 0.74 -10.24 -9.15
C TYR A 2 1.00 -11.57 -9.88
N TRP A 3 0.00 -12.42 -10.00
CA TRP A 3 0.05 -13.66 -10.78
C TRP A 3 -0.44 -13.46 -12.23
N MET A 4 -0.96 -12.30 -12.56
CA MET A 4 -1.53 -11.99 -13.86
C MET A 4 -0.45 -11.59 -14.86
N ASP A 5 -0.56 -12.04 -16.09
CA ASP A 5 0.33 -11.62 -17.18
C ASP A 5 0.07 -10.16 -17.53
N LYS A 6 1.10 -9.31 -17.42
CA LYS A 6 1.01 -7.88 -17.68
C LYS A 6 0.75 -7.55 -19.16
N THR A 7 1.30 -8.37 -20.05
CA THR A 7 1.19 -8.11 -21.50
C THR A 7 -0.06 -8.71 -22.11
N LYS A 8 -0.53 -9.83 -21.58
CA LYS A 8 -1.73 -10.52 -22.06
C LYS A 8 -3.00 -10.10 -21.29
N GLY A 9 -2.84 -9.68 -20.04
CA GLY A 9 -3.86 -9.03 -19.24
C GLY A 9 -5.13 -9.85 -19.02
N ILE A 10 -6.25 -9.35 -19.49
CA ILE A 10 -7.58 -9.94 -19.36
C ILE A 10 -8.17 -10.10 -20.77
N SER A 11 -8.67 -11.30 -21.06
CA SER A 11 -9.49 -11.56 -22.24
C SER A 11 -10.96 -11.54 -21.85
N THR A 12 -11.77 -10.85 -22.65
CA THR A 12 -13.23 -10.82 -22.48
C THR A 12 -13.90 -11.40 -23.71
N GLY A 13 -14.99 -12.11 -23.50
CA GLY A 13 -15.81 -12.67 -24.57
C GLY A 13 -17.29 -12.63 -24.22
N ILE A 14 -18.13 -12.73 -25.22
CA ILE A 14 -19.58 -12.90 -25.08
C ILE A 14 -20.00 -14.24 -25.68
N SER A 15 -20.94 -14.90 -25.04
CA SER A 15 -21.70 -15.98 -25.63
C SER A 15 -23.03 -15.38 -26.15
N ALA A 16 -23.35 -15.62 -27.41
CA ALA A 16 -24.55 -15.04 -28.01
C ALA A 16 -25.22 -16.03 -28.95
N SER A 17 -26.52 -15.94 -29.09
CA SER A 17 -27.33 -16.65 -30.11
C SER A 17 -27.99 -15.66 -31.06
N THR A 18 -28.12 -16.04 -32.30
CA THR A 18 -28.77 -15.23 -33.32
C THR A 18 -30.06 -15.92 -33.80
N SER A 19 -31.16 -15.18 -33.82
CA SER A 19 -32.43 -15.63 -34.42
C SER A 19 -32.97 -14.53 -35.31
N GLY A 20 -32.96 -14.79 -36.62
CA GLY A 20 -33.25 -13.76 -37.62
C GLY A 20 -32.25 -12.58 -37.52
N ASN A 21 -32.78 -11.37 -37.35
CA ASN A 21 -31.96 -10.16 -37.16
C ASN A 21 -31.68 -9.79 -35.68
N THR A 22 -32.02 -10.69 -34.77
CA THR A 22 -31.86 -10.43 -33.32
C THR A 22 -30.67 -11.21 -32.77
N LEU A 23 -29.70 -10.50 -32.17
CA LEU A 23 -28.62 -11.06 -31.42
C LEU A 23 -28.97 -11.02 -29.92
N THR A 24 -28.96 -12.17 -29.28
CA THR A 24 -29.20 -12.29 -27.85
C THR A 24 -27.92 -12.72 -27.16
N VAL A 25 -27.37 -11.86 -26.27
CA VAL A 25 -26.21 -12.20 -25.43
C VAL A 25 -26.70 -13.10 -24.30
N THR A 26 -26.13 -14.31 -24.23
CA THR A 26 -26.50 -15.34 -23.25
C THR A 26 -25.47 -15.47 -22.08
N GLY A 27 -24.30 -14.86 -22.22
CA GLY A 27 -23.27 -14.89 -21.18
C GLY A 27 -22.08 -14.02 -21.51
N TYR A 28 -21.29 -13.76 -20.46
CA TYR A 28 -20.01 -13.06 -20.53
C TYR A 28 -18.91 -13.96 -19.96
N ASN A 29 -17.77 -14.00 -20.64
CA ASN A 29 -16.59 -14.70 -20.17
C ASN A 29 -15.48 -13.69 -19.90
N VAL A 30 -14.87 -13.78 -18.74
CA VAL A 30 -13.67 -13.01 -18.38
C VAL A 30 -12.58 -13.99 -18.00
N THR A 31 -11.49 -13.99 -18.77
CA THR A 31 -10.34 -14.86 -18.54
C THR A 31 -9.15 -14.01 -18.13
N PHE A 32 -8.66 -14.24 -16.92
CA PHE A 32 -7.44 -13.63 -16.42
C PHE A 32 -6.25 -14.45 -16.91
N MET A 33 -5.35 -13.81 -17.66
CA MET A 33 -4.14 -14.48 -18.15
C MET A 33 -3.11 -14.60 -17.04
N VAL A 34 -2.60 -15.80 -16.84
CA VAL A 34 -1.59 -16.13 -15.83
C VAL A 34 -0.21 -15.86 -16.39
N SER A 35 0.68 -15.22 -15.62
CA SER A 35 2.07 -14.99 -16.05
C SER A 35 2.80 -16.31 -16.24
N GLN A 36 3.83 -16.30 -17.08
CA GLN A 36 4.64 -17.50 -17.38
C GLN A 36 5.19 -18.20 -16.11
N ASP A 37 5.39 -17.47 -15.02
CA ASP A 37 5.89 -18.02 -13.76
C ASP A 37 4.88 -18.94 -13.07
N TYR A 38 3.61 -18.85 -13.44
CA TYR A 38 2.50 -19.60 -12.86
C TYR A 38 1.67 -20.36 -13.88
N ALA A 39 2.03 -20.28 -15.16
CA ALA A 39 1.33 -20.95 -16.24
C ALA A 39 1.90 -22.34 -16.54
N VAL A 40 1.08 -23.19 -17.15
CA VAL A 40 1.53 -24.47 -17.72
C VAL A 40 2.47 -24.19 -18.89
N GLY A 41 3.58 -24.95 -18.99
CA GLY A 41 4.62 -24.79 -19.99
C GLY A 41 5.89 -24.11 -19.45
N ASP A 42 6.78 -23.75 -20.33
CA ASP A 42 8.06 -23.09 -20.01
C ASP A 42 8.11 -21.64 -20.52
N SER A 43 9.23 -20.96 -20.28
CA SER A 43 9.41 -19.55 -20.65
C SER A 43 9.32 -19.29 -22.15
N SER A 44 9.49 -20.30 -22.99
CA SER A 44 9.43 -20.18 -24.46
C SER A 44 8.04 -20.53 -25.03
N SER A 45 7.27 -21.33 -24.30
CA SER A 45 5.96 -21.82 -24.75
C SER A 45 5.06 -22.13 -23.54
N TYR A 46 4.43 -21.12 -22.94
CA TYR A 46 3.48 -21.29 -21.85
C TYR A 46 2.06 -21.00 -22.29
N ASP A 47 1.08 -21.67 -21.65
CA ASP A 47 -0.33 -21.40 -21.84
C ASP A 47 -0.84 -20.42 -20.75
N PRO A 48 -1.06 -19.15 -21.10
CA PRO A 48 -1.48 -18.15 -20.12
C PRO A 48 -2.89 -18.37 -19.58
N THR A 49 -3.68 -19.29 -20.18
CA THR A 49 -5.03 -19.62 -19.71
C THR A 49 -5.06 -20.76 -18.69
N GLN A 50 -3.93 -21.46 -18.52
CA GLN A 50 -3.82 -22.64 -17.67
C GLN A 50 -2.83 -22.41 -16.52
N PRO A 51 -3.32 -22.25 -15.27
CA PRO A 51 -2.44 -22.15 -14.10
C PRO A 51 -1.79 -23.51 -13.79
N ASP A 52 -0.49 -23.49 -13.54
CA ASP A 52 0.27 -24.65 -13.09
C ASP A 52 0.33 -24.68 -11.56
N THR A 53 -0.46 -25.58 -10.97
CA THR A 53 -0.54 -25.72 -9.52
C THR A 53 0.77 -26.19 -8.87
N THR A 54 1.70 -26.76 -9.64
CA THR A 54 3.02 -27.16 -9.12
C THR A 54 3.96 -25.98 -8.90
N LYS A 55 3.74 -24.87 -9.60
CA LYS A 55 4.50 -23.62 -9.48
C LYS A 55 4.03 -22.71 -8.32
N THR A 56 2.97 -23.07 -7.60
CA THR A 56 2.38 -22.25 -6.54
C THR A 56 3.17 -22.25 -5.23
N SER A 57 4.09 -23.19 -5.02
CA SER A 57 4.87 -23.29 -3.77
C SER A 57 5.71 -22.03 -3.48
N ALA A 58 6.28 -21.42 -4.53
CA ALA A 58 7.04 -20.18 -4.39
C ALA A 58 6.15 -19.02 -3.91
N ALA A 59 4.93 -18.92 -4.44
CA ALA A 59 3.94 -17.95 -4.00
C ALA A 59 3.49 -18.20 -2.56
N ALA A 60 3.20 -19.45 -2.20
CA ALA A 60 2.80 -19.82 -0.84
C ALA A 60 3.89 -19.49 0.20
N ASN A 61 5.16 -19.73 -0.13
CA ASN A 61 6.28 -19.37 0.74
C ASN A 61 6.45 -17.84 0.85
N ALA A 62 6.31 -17.10 -0.24
CA ALA A 62 6.36 -15.64 -0.24
C ALA A 62 5.24 -15.04 0.64
N VAL A 63 4.02 -15.59 0.57
CA VAL A 63 2.90 -15.19 1.44
C VAL A 63 3.24 -15.41 2.91
N LYS A 64 3.80 -16.58 3.27
CA LYS A 64 4.23 -16.86 4.66
C LYS A 64 5.30 -15.89 5.13
N THR A 65 6.28 -15.58 4.29
CA THR A 65 7.33 -14.60 4.60
C THR A 65 6.73 -13.21 4.82
N ALA A 66 5.86 -12.74 3.92
CA ALA A 66 5.19 -11.46 4.06
C ALA A 66 4.36 -11.39 5.35
N GLN A 67 3.61 -12.44 5.67
CA GLN A 67 2.82 -12.51 6.90
C GLN A 67 3.72 -12.46 8.15
N SER A 68 4.89 -13.12 8.10
CA SER A 68 5.86 -13.05 9.20
C SER A 68 6.40 -11.63 9.38
N VAL A 69 6.67 -10.88 8.29
CA VAL A 69 7.08 -9.48 8.36
C VAL A 69 5.99 -8.64 9.04
N VAL A 70 4.73 -8.83 8.66
CA VAL A 70 3.60 -8.12 9.28
C VAL A 70 3.49 -8.46 10.77
N ASN A 71 3.51 -9.75 11.12
CA ASN A 71 3.36 -10.21 12.51
C ASN A 71 4.49 -9.72 13.42
N ASN A 72 5.72 -9.68 12.92
CA ASN A 72 6.90 -9.21 13.67
C ASN A 72 6.88 -7.70 13.94
N ASN A 73 5.96 -6.98 13.32
CA ASN A 73 5.81 -5.53 13.48
C ASN A 73 4.40 -5.14 13.98
N ALA A 74 3.62 -6.10 14.48
CA ALA A 74 2.21 -5.88 14.81
C ALA A 74 2.00 -4.83 15.92
N ASP A 75 2.91 -4.77 16.88
CA ASP A 75 2.91 -3.86 18.04
C ASP A 75 3.43 -2.45 17.76
N LYS A 76 3.98 -2.22 16.56
CA LYS A 76 4.49 -0.90 16.16
C LYS A 76 3.37 0.04 15.74
N SER A 77 3.63 1.34 15.84
CA SER A 77 2.76 2.36 15.27
C SER A 77 2.67 2.25 13.75
N ASP A 78 1.67 2.87 13.14
CA ASP A 78 1.47 2.87 11.69
C ASP A 78 2.70 3.40 10.94
N TYR A 79 3.30 4.48 11.42
CA TYR A 79 4.53 5.02 10.84
C TYR A 79 5.70 4.04 10.97
N GLU A 80 5.91 3.46 12.14
CA GLU A 80 6.99 2.52 12.37
C GLU A 80 6.83 1.23 11.56
N LYS A 81 5.59 0.75 11.34
CA LYS A 81 5.28 -0.35 10.42
C LYS A 81 5.69 -0.01 8.99
N LEU A 82 5.31 1.17 8.49
CA LEU A 82 5.69 1.63 7.14
C LEU A 82 7.21 1.70 6.98
N VAL A 83 7.92 2.24 7.97
CA VAL A 83 9.40 2.29 7.97
C VAL A 83 9.99 0.88 8.00
N ALA A 84 9.46 -0.02 8.84
CA ALA A 84 9.93 -1.40 8.93
C ALA A 84 9.72 -2.17 7.61
N TYR A 85 8.60 -1.98 6.93
CA TYR A 85 8.32 -2.62 5.63
C TYR A 85 9.26 -2.12 4.54
N LYS A 86 9.48 -0.80 4.47
CA LYS A 86 10.47 -0.21 3.56
C LYS A 86 11.86 -0.80 3.83
N ASN A 87 12.31 -0.80 5.09
CA ASN A 87 13.63 -1.33 5.47
C ASN A 87 13.75 -2.81 5.12
N TYR A 88 12.75 -3.63 5.47
CA TYR A 88 12.74 -5.05 5.11
C TYR A 88 12.93 -5.27 3.61
N ILE A 89 12.22 -4.53 2.77
CA ILE A 89 12.31 -4.68 1.31
C ILE A 89 13.70 -4.29 0.82
N CYS A 90 14.23 -3.14 1.25
CA CYS A 90 15.57 -2.68 0.87
C CYS A 90 16.69 -3.61 1.36
N GLU A 91 16.50 -4.31 2.48
CA GLU A 91 17.46 -5.28 2.98
C GLU A 91 17.34 -6.67 2.32
N ALA A 92 16.14 -7.03 1.86
CA ALA A 92 15.86 -8.34 1.30
C ALA A 92 16.35 -8.51 -0.13
N VAL A 93 16.44 -7.44 -0.92
CA VAL A 93 16.73 -7.52 -2.36
C VAL A 93 17.63 -6.38 -2.83
N GLU A 94 18.26 -6.62 -3.99
CA GLU A 94 18.99 -5.61 -4.76
C GLU A 94 18.22 -5.22 -6.02
N TYR A 95 18.48 -4.02 -6.54
CA TYR A 95 17.87 -3.56 -7.79
C TYR A 95 18.43 -4.29 -9.00
N ASN A 96 17.58 -4.86 -9.83
CA ASN A 96 17.98 -5.59 -11.05
C ASN A 96 18.18 -4.62 -12.23
N THR A 97 19.35 -3.99 -12.26
CA THR A 97 19.73 -3.05 -13.33
C THR A 97 19.77 -3.71 -14.71
N ALA A 98 20.17 -4.99 -14.79
CA ALA A 98 20.24 -5.71 -16.06
C ALA A 98 18.84 -5.88 -16.67
N ALA A 99 17.84 -6.22 -15.87
CA ALA A 99 16.46 -6.31 -16.34
C ALA A 99 15.87 -4.93 -16.69
N ALA A 100 16.13 -3.93 -15.86
CA ALA A 100 15.61 -2.57 -16.08
C ALA A 100 16.12 -1.96 -17.40
N ASN A 101 17.35 -2.28 -17.82
CA ASN A 101 17.99 -1.77 -19.03
C ASN A 101 17.81 -2.66 -20.26
N ASN A 102 17.01 -3.71 -20.17
CA ASN A 102 16.78 -4.63 -21.28
C ASN A 102 15.33 -4.57 -21.75
N GLU A 103 15.06 -3.79 -22.79
CA GLU A 103 13.72 -3.64 -23.39
C GLU A 103 13.11 -4.98 -23.86
N ASN A 104 13.95 -5.97 -24.15
CA ASN A 104 13.52 -7.31 -24.57
C ASN A 104 13.50 -8.31 -23.42
N HIS A 105 13.73 -7.88 -22.17
CA HIS A 105 13.65 -8.77 -21.03
C HIS A 105 12.20 -9.25 -20.86
N PRO A 106 11.94 -10.56 -20.89
CA PRO A 106 10.58 -11.06 -20.73
C PRO A 106 10.02 -10.62 -19.38
N TYR A 107 8.74 -10.20 -19.40
CA TYR A 107 8.05 -9.92 -18.15
C TYR A 107 8.03 -11.18 -17.27
N GLY A 108 8.20 -11.01 -15.98
CA GLY A 108 8.23 -12.14 -15.05
C GLY A 108 8.95 -11.78 -13.75
N ASP A 109 9.89 -12.62 -13.36
CA ASP A 109 10.55 -12.57 -12.04
C ASP A 109 10.99 -11.18 -11.55
N PRO A 110 11.74 -10.33 -12.30
CA PRO A 110 12.20 -9.05 -11.78
C PRO A 110 11.09 -8.02 -11.51
N TRP A 111 9.91 -8.20 -12.07
CA TRP A 111 8.72 -7.34 -11.86
C TRP A 111 7.75 -7.90 -10.81
N GLN A 112 8.02 -9.13 -10.31
CA GLN A 112 7.12 -9.85 -9.40
C GLN A 112 7.47 -9.56 -7.94
N LEU A 113 6.49 -9.10 -7.16
CA LEU A 113 6.63 -8.87 -5.71
C LEU A 113 7.05 -10.14 -4.95
N ILE A 114 6.71 -11.32 -5.46
CA ILE A 114 7.05 -12.62 -4.86
C ILE A 114 8.57 -12.77 -4.70
N ASN A 115 9.34 -12.22 -5.63
CA ASN A 115 10.78 -12.32 -5.58
C ASN A 115 11.41 -11.47 -4.47
N VAL A 116 10.76 -10.40 -4.04
CA VAL A 116 11.17 -9.66 -2.84
C VAL A 116 11.17 -10.59 -1.62
N PHE A 117 10.08 -11.34 -1.43
CA PHE A 117 9.95 -12.28 -0.31
C PHE A 117 10.75 -13.60 -0.48
N ARG A 118 11.48 -13.72 -1.60
CA ARG A 118 12.41 -14.82 -1.90
C ARG A 118 13.87 -14.36 -1.92
N GLY A 119 14.14 -13.07 -1.66
CA GLY A 119 15.48 -12.50 -1.69
C GLY A 119 16.10 -12.47 -3.09
N LYS A 120 15.29 -12.32 -4.16
CA LYS A 120 15.77 -12.24 -5.53
C LYS A 120 15.73 -10.80 -6.05
N PRO A 121 16.71 -10.33 -6.83
CA PRO A 121 16.75 -8.98 -7.37
C PRO A 121 15.50 -8.63 -8.18
N VAL A 122 14.94 -7.43 -7.96
CA VAL A 122 13.73 -6.94 -8.63
C VAL A 122 13.93 -5.50 -9.16
N VAL A 123 13.04 -5.06 -10.03
CA VAL A 123 12.97 -3.66 -10.48
C VAL A 123 11.95 -2.87 -9.65
N CYS A 124 11.77 -1.58 -9.92
CA CYS A 124 10.90 -0.68 -9.17
C CYS A 124 9.48 -1.24 -8.93
N GLU A 125 8.92 -1.93 -9.91
CA GLU A 125 7.60 -2.56 -9.81
C GLU A 125 7.56 -3.63 -8.70
N GLY A 126 8.61 -4.44 -8.57
CA GLY A 126 8.75 -5.43 -7.50
C GLY A 126 8.78 -4.79 -6.11
N TYR A 127 9.61 -3.74 -5.93
CA TYR A 127 9.69 -2.96 -4.69
C TYR A 127 8.33 -2.36 -4.31
N SER A 128 7.71 -1.63 -5.23
CA SER A 128 6.47 -0.90 -4.97
C SER A 128 5.29 -1.83 -4.68
N LYS A 129 5.17 -2.93 -5.44
CA LYS A 129 4.14 -3.94 -5.21
C LYS A 129 4.32 -4.71 -3.90
N ALA A 130 5.56 -5.01 -3.51
CA ALA A 130 5.83 -5.67 -2.23
C ALA A 130 5.48 -4.78 -1.05
N PHE A 131 5.80 -3.49 -1.14
CA PHE A 131 5.44 -2.51 -0.11
C PHE A 131 3.92 -2.38 0.02
N LYS A 132 3.22 -2.20 -1.11
CA LYS A 132 1.74 -2.18 -1.10
C LYS A 132 1.17 -3.47 -0.50
N TYR A 133 1.71 -4.63 -0.84
CA TYR A 133 1.21 -5.91 -0.33
C TYR A 133 1.33 -6.02 1.20
N LEU A 134 2.45 -5.60 1.78
CA LEU A 134 2.60 -5.54 3.24
C LEU A 134 1.60 -4.57 3.88
N CYS A 135 1.36 -3.42 3.25
CA CYS A 135 0.33 -2.48 3.69
C CYS A 135 -1.08 -3.11 3.65
N ASP A 136 -1.44 -3.76 2.53
CA ASP A 136 -2.75 -4.39 2.35
C ASP A 136 -2.99 -5.56 3.32
N LEU A 137 -1.94 -6.27 3.74
CA LEU A 137 -2.02 -7.31 4.77
C LEU A 137 -2.21 -6.74 6.18
N THR A 138 -1.77 -5.52 6.41
CA THR A 138 -1.77 -4.88 7.73
C THR A 138 -3.05 -4.09 7.97
N TRP A 139 -3.41 -3.22 7.03
CA TRP A 139 -4.56 -2.33 7.15
C TRP A 139 -5.68 -2.81 6.24
N THR A 140 -6.59 -3.57 6.81
CA THR A 140 -7.72 -4.21 6.14
C THR A 140 -9.03 -3.46 6.40
N GLY A 141 -10.11 -3.84 5.70
CA GLY A 141 -11.44 -3.27 5.87
C GLY A 141 -11.77 -2.15 4.88
N THR A 142 -12.92 -1.50 5.09
CA THR A 142 -13.47 -0.52 4.15
C THR A 142 -12.87 0.87 4.31
N ASN A 143 -12.40 1.23 5.50
CA ASN A 143 -11.77 2.52 5.78
C ASN A 143 -10.53 2.36 6.66
N PRO A 144 -9.44 1.77 6.12
CA PRO A 144 -8.22 1.53 6.89
C PRO A 144 -7.51 2.85 7.25
N ALA A 145 -6.83 2.87 8.41
CA ALA A 145 -6.07 4.03 8.90
C ALA A 145 -4.91 4.43 7.95
N VAL A 146 -4.35 3.47 7.25
CA VAL A 146 -3.34 3.69 6.22
C VAL A 146 -3.80 3.05 4.92
N LYS A 147 -3.64 3.77 3.80
CA LYS A 147 -3.86 3.26 2.44
C LYS A 147 -2.58 3.39 1.64
N CYS A 148 -2.32 2.42 0.78
CA CYS A 148 -1.15 2.44 -0.09
C CYS A 148 -1.58 2.20 -1.54
N TYR A 149 -1.18 3.09 -2.42
CA TYR A 149 -1.50 3.06 -3.85
C TYR A 149 -0.22 2.84 -4.67
N LEU A 150 -0.37 2.26 -5.85
CA LEU A 150 0.69 2.15 -6.85
C LEU A 150 0.54 3.29 -7.85
N ALA A 151 1.58 4.05 -8.04
CA ALA A 151 1.64 5.09 -9.05
C ALA A 151 2.73 4.76 -10.07
N THR A 152 2.44 4.98 -11.34
CA THR A 152 3.39 4.85 -12.45
C THR A 152 3.54 6.19 -13.18
N GLY A 153 4.66 6.35 -13.86
CA GLY A 153 4.97 7.57 -14.60
C GLY A 153 6.43 7.70 -14.93
N THR A 154 6.89 8.94 -15.07
CA THR A 154 8.28 9.27 -15.35
C THR A 154 8.93 9.90 -14.13
N MET A 155 10.10 9.37 -13.73
CA MET A 155 10.96 9.94 -12.72
C MET A 155 12.19 10.58 -13.38
N THR A 156 12.60 11.78 -12.94
CA THR A 156 13.80 12.46 -13.39
C THR A 156 14.62 12.96 -12.21
N GLY A 157 15.94 13.00 -12.37
CA GLY A 157 16.86 13.47 -11.31
C GLY A 157 17.20 12.43 -10.24
N GLY A 158 16.64 11.23 -10.31
CA GLY A 158 16.90 10.12 -9.37
C GLY A 158 17.87 9.08 -9.94
N THR A 159 18.20 8.08 -9.13
CA THR A 159 18.93 6.90 -9.59
C THR A 159 17.98 6.06 -10.44
N GLY A 160 18.35 5.74 -11.69
CA GLY A 160 17.48 5.02 -12.62
C GLY A 160 16.34 5.86 -13.17
N ALA A 161 16.59 7.13 -13.50
CA ALA A 161 15.63 8.03 -14.14
C ALA A 161 15.02 7.42 -15.42
N GLY A 162 13.71 7.67 -15.63
CA GLY A 162 12.92 7.12 -16.74
C GLY A 162 11.56 6.62 -16.25
N PRO A 163 10.95 5.65 -16.97
CA PRO A 163 9.73 4.98 -16.52
C PRO A 163 9.91 4.38 -15.13
N HIS A 164 9.00 4.68 -14.20
CA HIS A 164 9.14 4.31 -12.81
C HIS A 164 7.81 3.98 -12.16
N MET A 165 7.85 3.13 -11.13
CA MET A 165 6.72 2.84 -10.24
C MET A 165 7.12 3.16 -8.81
N TRP A 166 6.22 3.85 -8.10
CA TRP A 166 6.37 4.22 -6.69
C TRP A 166 5.05 4.06 -5.95
N ASN A 167 5.01 4.43 -4.68
CA ASN A 167 3.80 4.37 -3.89
C ASN A 167 3.35 5.76 -3.46
N ILE A 168 2.04 5.92 -3.32
CA ILE A 168 1.42 6.99 -2.55
C ILE A 168 0.82 6.36 -1.30
N VAL A 169 1.12 6.94 -0.15
CA VAL A 169 0.63 6.47 1.15
C VAL A 169 -0.27 7.52 1.77
N THR A 170 -1.51 7.15 2.05
CA THR A 170 -2.40 7.96 2.89
C THR A 170 -2.21 7.56 4.34
N ILE A 171 -1.83 8.50 5.18
CA ILE A 171 -1.70 8.36 6.63
C ILE A 171 -2.05 9.69 7.29
N GLY A 172 -2.81 9.67 8.40
CA GLY A 172 -3.29 10.89 9.03
C GLY A 172 -4.16 11.76 8.11
N GLY A 173 -4.91 11.12 7.19
CA GLY A 173 -5.80 11.79 6.25
C GLY A 173 -5.12 12.58 5.12
N LYS A 174 -3.80 12.42 4.92
CA LYS A 174 -3.03 13.10 3.86
C LYS A 174 -2.20 12.10 3.07
N ASN A 175 -1.91 12.44 1.82
CA ASN A 175 -1.15 11.59 0.91
C ASN A 175 0.31 12.02 0.83
N TYR A 176 1.20 11.05 0.82
CA TYR A 176 2.65 11.23 0.79
C TYR A 176 3.31 10.32 -0.24
N LEU A 177 4.33 10.82 -0.91
CA LEU A 177 5.17 10.03 -1.79
C LEU A 177 6.02 9.05 -0.96
N ALA A 178 6.08 7.80 -1.41
CA ALA A 178 6.95 6.78 -0.86
C ALA A 178 7.62 5.99 -1.99
N ASP A 179 8.85 6.36 -2.32
CA ASP A 179 9.66 5.63 -3.30
C ASP A 179 10.59 4.66 -2.58
N VAL A 180 10.13 3.42 -2.43
CA VAL A 180 10.87 2.37 -1.74
C VAL A 180 12.12 1.96 -2.52
N THR A 181 12.07 1.95 -3.85
CA THR A 181 13.22 1.66 -4.71
C THR A 181 14.36 2.64 -4.46
N ASN A 182 14.05 3.93 -4.48
CA ASN A 182 15.05 4.97 -4.23
C ASN A 182 15.31 5.23 -2.74
N SER A 183 14.72 4.46 -1.84
CA SER A 183 15.05 4.45 -0.42
C SER A 183 16.12 3.41 -0.08
N ASP A 184 16.54 2.61 -1.05
CA ASP A 184 17.58 1.59 -0.90
C ASP A 184 18.98 2.22 -0.76
N LYS A 185 19.92 1.45 -0.21
CA LYS A 185 21.29 1.92 0.03
C LYS A 185 21.98 2.32 -1.27
N GLY A 186 22.60 3.50 -1.26
CA GLY A 186 23.32 4.03 -2.42
C GLY A 186 22.44 4.74 -3.43
N THR A 187 21.14 4.86 -3.19
CA THR A 187 20.21 5.61 -4.04
C THR A 187 20.03 7.06 -3.55
N VAL A 188 19.40 7.89 -4.38
CA VAL A 188 19.18 9.32 -4.10
C VAL A 188 18.26 9.57 -2.90
N GLY A 189 17.35 8.63 -2.60
CA GLY A 189 16.38 8.72 -1.51
C GLY A 189 16.77 7.95 -0.23
N TYR A 190 17.98 7.40 -0.20
CA TYR A 190 18.52 6.79 1.02
C TYR A 190 18.38 7.75 2.22
N ASP A 191 18.25 7.25 3.43
CA ASP A 191 17.95 8.00 4.65
C ASP A 191 16.54 8.66 4.67
N GLY A 192 15.61 8.11 3.92
CA GLY A 192 14.21 8.53 3.95
C GLY A 192 13.92 9.83 3.21
N ARG A 193 14.82 10.31 2.32
CA ARG A 193 14.62 11.53 1.53
C ARG A 193 13.45 11.44 0.54
N LEU A 194 13.08 10.24 0.12
CA LEU A 194 11.95 9.97 -0.79
C LEU A 194 10.89 9.05 -0.15
N PHE A 195 10.84 9.00 1.19
CA PHE A 195 9.87 8.18 1.91
C PHE A 195 8.97 9.03 2.79
N LEU A 196 7.66 8.91 2.61
CA LEU A 196 6.60 9.69 3.27
C LEU A 196 6.83 11.20 3.15
N LYS A 197 7.15 11.64 1.93
CA LYS A 197 7.38 13.06 1.62
C LYS A 197 6.19 13.70 0.97
N GLY A 198 5.93 14.94 1.38
CA GLY A 198 5.08 15.86 0.66
C GLY A 198 5.91 16.75 -0.26
N ALA A 199 5.25 17.43 -1.17
CA ALA A 199 5.87 18.40 -2.08
C ALA A 199 4.87 19.41 -2.59
N SER A 200 5.38 20.57 -3.00
CA SER A 200 4.61 21.50 -3.82
C SER A 200 4.58 20.99 -5.26
N GLY A 201 3.42 21.04 -5.88
CA GLY A 201 3.20 20.56 -7.23
C GLY A 201 1.72 20.36 -7.49
N SER A 202 1.40 19.63 -8.55
CA SER A 202 0.04 19.22 -8.88
C SER A 202 0.05 17.85 -9.55
N VAL A 203 -1.10 17.19 -9.59
CA VAL A 203 -1.26 15.92 -10.30
C VAL A 203 -0.89 16.05 -11.78
N GLU A 204 -1.20 17.20 -12.40
CA GLU A 204 -0.92 17.42 -13.82
C GLU A 204 0.55 17.72 -14.13
N SER A 205 1.18 18.58 -13.33
CA SER A 205 2.59 18.99 -13.53
C SER A 205 3.60 18.05 -12.90
N GLY A 206 3.13 17.16 -12.00
CA GLY A 206 3.98 16.33 -11.18
C GLY A 206 4.49 17.04 -9.93
N TYR A 207 5.32 16.34 -9.19
CA TYR A 207 5.87 16.76 -7.90
C TYR A 207 7.38 16.63 -7.90
N THR A 208 8.08 17.57 -7.25
CA THR A 208 9.53 17.50 -7.07
C THR A 208 9.86 17.36 -5.59
N VAL A 209 10.58 16.31 -5.24
CA VAL A 209 11.00 15.96 -3.88
C VAL A 209 12.51 15.77 -3.88
N HIS A 210 13.24 16.58 -3.11
CA HIS A 210 14.71 16.51 -3.01
C HIS A 210 15.43 16.47 -4.36
N GLY A 211 14.95 17.25 -5.34
CA GLY A 211 15.55 17.33 -6.69
C GLY A 211 15.18 16.18 -7.62
N VAL A 212 14.30 15.28 -7.19
CA VAL A 212 13.73 14.21 -8.01
C VAL A 212 12.30 14.58 -8.37
N SER A 213 12.00 14.59 -9.67
CA SER A 213 10.67 14.89 -10.18
C SER A 213 9.92 13.61 -10.55
N PHE A 214 8.63 13.55 -10.18
CA PHE A 214 7.70 12.45 -10.42
C PHE A 214 6.50 12.99 -11.19
N VAL A 215 6.30 12.52 -12.40
CA VAL A 215 5.17 12.90 -13.26
C VAL A 215 4.35 11.68 -13.54
N TYR A 216 3.08 11.68 -13.11
CA TYR A 216 2.17 10.54 -13.29
C TYR A 216 1.84 10.32 -14.77
N ASP A 217 1.76 9.06 -15.16
CA ASP A 217 1.27 8.70 -16.49
C ASP A 217 -0.27 8.79 -16.58
N PRO A 218 -0.83 8.76 -17.80
CA PRO A 218 -2.28 8.81 -18.00
C PRO A 218 -3.02 7.64 -17.34
N ASP A 219 -2.42 6.45 -17.28
CA ASP A 219 -3.06 5.26 -16.71
C ASP A 219 -3.24 5.41 -15.21
N THR A 220 -2.23 5.93 -14.50
CA THR A 220 -2.34 6.26 -13.07
C THR A 220 -3.43 7.30 -12.81
N LYS A 221 -3.44 8.39 -13.61
CA LYS A 221 -4.45 9.46 -13.48
C LYS A 221 -5.86 9.00 -13.84
N ALA A 222 -6.01 7.96 -14.66
CA ALA A 222 -7.31 7.39 -14.98
C ALA A 222 -7.91 6.52 -13.87
N VAL A 223 -7.07 6.04 -12.93
CA VAL A 223 -7.49 5.13 -11.83
C VAL A 223 -7.71 5.88 -10.53
N TYR A 224 -6.92 6.92 -10.27
CA TYR A 224 -6.93 7.67 -9.01
C TYR A 224 -7.29 9.14 -9.25
N ASP A 225 -7.85 9.77 -8.24
CA ASP A 225 -8.25 11.18 -8.23
C ASP A 225 -7.47 11.91 -7.12
N THR A 226 -8.13 12.19 -6.01
CA THR A 226 -7.55 12.92 -4.87
C THR A 226 -6.39 12.17 -4.18
N GLU A 227 -6.28 10.87 -4.37
CA GLU A 227 -5.19 10.05 -3.84
C GLU A 227 -3.81 10.44 -4.39
N LEU A 228 -3.77 11.08 -5.56
CA LEU A 228 -2.53 11.57 -6.17
C LEU A 228 -2.10 12.95 -5.68
N GLU A 229 -2.97 13.67 -4.98
CA GLU A 229 -2.67 14.98 -4.42
C GLU A 229 -1.80 14.83 -3.16
N LEU A 230 -0.53 15.21 -3.27
CA LEU A 230 0.41 15.11 -2.15
C LEU A 230 0.20 16.25 -1.13
N SER A 231 0.41 15.94 0.14
CA SER A 231 0.60 16.94 1.19
C SER A 231 1.73 17.91 0.80
N ALA A 232 1.59 19.18 1.12
CA ALA A 232 2.65 20.16 0.88
C ALA A 232 3.91 19.94 1.77
N THR A 233 3.75 19.25 2.90
CA THR A 233 4.82 18.96 3.87
C THR A 233 5.06 17.46 3.99
N ALA A 234 6.26 17.06 4.40
CA ALA A 234 6.54 15.67 4.74
C ALA A 234 5.66 15.21 5.91
N PHE A 235 5.43 13.90 6.00
CA PHE A 235 4.79 13.30 7.17
C PHE A 235 5.67 13.55 8.41
N ASP A 236 5.04 14.06 9.45
CA ASP A 236 5.66 14.23 10.76
C ASP A 236 4.98 13.25 11.74
N PRO A 237 5.68 12.21 12.19
CA PRO A 237 5.10 11.25 13.13
C PRO A 237 4.76 11.88 14.50
N ALA A 238 5.39 13.01 14.86
CA ALA A 238 5.09 13.72 16.08
C ALA A 238 3.84 14.62 15.95
N ALA A 239 3.50 15.01 14.72
CA ALA A 239 2.32 15.83 14.42
C ALA A 239 1.05 15.01 14.18
N VAL A 240 1.10 13.68 14.29
CA VAL A 240 -0.12 12.85 14.25
C VAL A 240 -0.89 13.13 15.54
N THR A 241 -1.75 14.13 15.44
CA THR A 241 -2.88 14.24 16.36
C THR A 241 -3.83 13.12 15.98
N TYR A 242 -4.32 12.39 16.95
CA TYR A 242 -5.36 11.39 16.76
C TYR A 242 -6.72 12.04 16.99
N PRO A 243 -7.25 12.87 16.04
CA PRO A 243 -8.49 13.58 16.23
C PRO A 243 -9.67 12.64 16.41
N GLU A 244 -9.55 11.41 15.89
CA GLU A 244 -10.50 10.32 16.09
C GLU A 244 -10.56 9.87 17.55
N TYR A 245 -9.48 10.04 18.32
CA TYR A 245 -9.38 9.66 19.74
C TYR A 245 -9.53 10.85 20.70
N ASP A 246 -9.66 12.06 20.17
CA ASP A 246 -9.98 13.26 20.93
C ASP A 246 -11.48 13.28 21.24
N LEU A 247 -11.85 12.65 22.33
CA LEU A 247 -13.24 12.46 22.75
C LEU A 247 -13.80 13.68 23.48
N ASN A 248 -12.94 14.48 24.09
CA ASN A 248 -13.31 15.62 24.91
C ASN A 248 -13.08 17.00 24.24
N GLY A 249 -12.45 17.03 23.05
CA GLY A 249 -12.17 18.24 22.27
C GLY A 249 -10.96 19.03 22.72
N GLY A 250 -10.12 18.45 23.60
CA GLY A 250 -8.90 19.08 24.14
C GLY A 250 -7.60 18.63 23.47
N GLY A 251 -7.69 17.79 22.44
CA GLY A 251 -6.58 17.05 21.85
C GLY A 251 -6.36 15.71 22.56
N PHE A 252 -5.88 14.71 21.79
CA PHE A 252 -5.71 13.35 22.31
C PHE A 252 -4.70 13.28 23.45
N GLY A 253 -5.10 12.68 24.58
CA GLY A 253 -4.30 12.54 25.77
C GLY A 253 -4.94 11.67 26.86
N ILE A 254 -4.37 11.71 28.07
CA ILE A 254 -4.90 10.97 29.21
C ILE A 254 -6.33 11.38 29.56
N SER A 255 -6.73 12.61 29.25
CA SER A 255 -8.07 13.14 29.47
C SER A 255 -9.14 12.39 28.68
N ASP A 256 -8.84 11.86 27.51
CA ASP A 256 -9.78 11.09 26.70
C ASP A 256 -10.04 9.71 27.26
N LEU A 257 -9.01 9.08 27.81
CA LEU A 257 -9.15 7.85 28.59
C LEU A 257 -10.03 8.05 29.82
N GLN A 258 -9.84 9.16 30.55
CA GLN A 258 -10.64 9.51 31.70
C GLN A 258 -12.09 9.76 31.29
N TYR A 259 -12.31 10.45 30.17
CA TYR A 259 -13.61 10.78 29.63
C TYR A 259 -14.40 9.53 29.21
N LEU A 260 -13.75 8.61 28.50
CA LEU A 260 -14.37 7.34 28.13
C LEU A 260 -14.63 6.45 29.35
N PHE A 261 -13.71 6.40 30.31
CA PHE A 261 -13.88 5.63 31.56
C PHE A 261 -15.07 6.18 32.39
N GLU A 262 -15.23 7.49 32.48
CA GLU A 262 -16.35 8.13 33.14
C GLU A 262 -17.67 7.71 32.49
N TYR A 263 -17.75 7.77 31.15
CA TYR A 263 -18.92 7.33 30.40
C TYR A 263 -19.26 5.86 30.66
N LEU A 264 -18.27 4.97 30.57
CA LEU A 264 -18.47 3.54 30.79
C LEU A 264 -18.91 3.21 32.21
N SER A 265 -18.46 3.99 33.18
CA SER A 265 -18.76 3.79 34.60
C SER A 265 -20.09 4.35 35.03
N THR A 266 -20.52 5.46 34.46
CA THR A 266 -21.68 6.24 34.94
C THR A 266 -22.80 6.42 33.91
N GLY A 267 -22.53 6.12 32.64
CA GLY A 267 -23.40 6.42 31.50
C GLY A 267 -23.46 7.89 31.13
N LYS A 268 -22.61 8.73 31.73
CA LYS A 268 -22.55 10.16 31.51
C LYS A 268 -21.11 10.65 31.53
N VAL A 269 -20.87 11.84 31.04
CA VAL A 269 -19.59 12.55 31.09
C VAL A 269 -19.75 13.88 31.82
N SER A 270 -18.69 14.33 32.48
CA SER A 270 -18.69 15.53 33.33
C SER A 270 -18.87 16.83 32.52
N SER A 271 -18.51 16.82 31.23
CA SER A 271 -18.71 17.98 30.35
C SER A 271 -19.15 17.51 28.95
N GLY A 272 -20.24 18.14 28.44
CA GLY A 272 -20.73 17.85 27.09
C GLY A 272 -21.50 16.55 26.94
N THR A 273 -21.41 15.96 25.77
CA THR A 273 -22.05 14.67 25.42
C THR A 273 -21.01 13.84 24.68
N ILE A 274 -20.89 12.57 25.03
CA ILE A 274 -19.95 11.68 24.32
C ILE A 274 -20.41 11.46 22.87
N ASP A 275 -19.50 11.63 21.94
CA ASP A 275 -19.67 11.20 20.56
C ASP A 275 -19.45 9.67 20.50
N LYS A 276 -20.56 8.93 20.29
CA LYS A 276 -20.51 7.45 20.31
C LYS A 276 -19.80 6.87 19.09
N GLU A 277 -19.77 7.57 17.96
CA GLU A 277 -19.03 7.11 16.78
C GLU A 277 -17.52 7.21 17.04
N LYS A 278 -17.07 8.27 17.69
CA LYS A 278 -15.66 8.40 18.12
C LYS A 278 -15.32 7.48 19.30
N ALA A 279 -16.27 7.26 20.20
CA ALA A 279 -16.05 6.42 21.37
C ALA A 279 -16.04 4.92 21.07
N ASP A 280 -16.59 4.49 19.93
CA ASP A 280 -16.44 3.16 19.36
C ASP A 280 -15.07 3.06 18.65
N VAL A 281 -14.03 2.97 19.46
CA VAL A 281 -12.62 3.06 19.02
C VAL A 281 -12.21 1.82 18.22
N ASN A 282 -12.79 0.67 18.52
CA ASN A 282 -12.50 -0.59 17.82
C ASN A 282 -13.40 -0.83 16.59
N GLY A 283 -14.47 -0.03 16.40
CA GLY A 283 -15.37 -0.08 15.25
C GLY A 283 -16.34 -1.25 15.27
N ASP A 284 -16.66 -1.82 16.45
CA ASP A 284 -17.56 -2.97 16.57
C ASP A 284 -19.06 -2.58 16.71
N GLY A 285 -19.37 -1.29 16.73
CA GLY A 285 -20.70 -0.72 16.84
C GLY A 285 -21.21 -0.60 18.28
N GLN A 286 -20.38 -0.88 19.27
CA GLN A 286 -20.73 -0.78 20.69
C GLN A 286 -19.66 0.03 21.44
N VAL A 287 -20.06 0.89 22.36
CA VAL A 287 -19.12 1.58 23.25
C VAL A 287 -19.01 0.84 24.57
N ASN A 288 -17.88 0.15 24.79
CA ASN A 288 -17.65 -0.73 25.93
C ASN A 288 -16.18 -0.77 26.37
N ILE A 289 -15.82 -1.70 27.25
CA ILE A 289 -14.45 -1.79 27.79
C ILE A 289 -13.40 -2.14 26.74
N LEU A 290 -13.78 -2.73 25.60
CA LEU A 290 -12.84 -3.04 24.53
C LEU A 290 -12.39 -1.75 23.83
N ASP A 291 -13.23 -0.73 23.74
CA ASP A 291 -12.88 0.60 23.24
C ASP A 291 -11.91 1.32 24.16
N TYR A 292 -12.12 1.20 25.46
CA TYR A 292 -11.18 1.73 26.43
C TYR A 292 -9.79 1.06 26.30
N GLN A 293 -9.76 -0.24 26.08
CA GLN A 293 -8.51 -0.96 25.83
C GLN A 293 -7.84 -0.50 24.54
N ALA A 294 -8.59 -0.36 23.45
CA ALA A 294 -8.08 0.14 22.18
C ALA A 294 -7.54 1.57 22.31
N LEU A 295 -8.28 2.45 22.98
CA LEU A 295 -7.87 3.83 23.27
C LEU A 295 -6.62 3.88 24.15
N TYR A 296 -6.50 3.00 25.13
CA TYR A 296 -5.32 2.91 26.00
C TYR A 296 -4.08 2.42 25.24
N GLU A 297 -4.22 1.47 24.32
CA GLU A 297 -3.13 1.06 23.44
C GLU A 297 -2.66 2.22 22.54
N ALA A 298 -3.60 2.96 21.94
CA ALA A 298 -3.29 4.16 21.18
C ALA A 298 -2.56 5.22 22.03
N TYR A 299 -3.00 5.42 23.26
CA TYR A 299 -2.38 6.34 24.21
C TYR A 299 -0.94 5.94 24.58
N LYS A 300 -0.67 4.66 24.84
CA LYS A 300 0.69 4.17 25.10
C LYS A 300 1.64 4.48 23.93
N VAL A 301 1.16 4.26 22.71
CA VAL A 301 1.92 4.59 21.50
C VAL A 301 2.17 6.10 21.43
N TRP A 302 1.17 6.92 21.69
CA TRP A 302 1.28 8.38 21.67
C TRP A 302 2.29 8.88 22.71
N VAL A 303 2.21 8.41 23.95
CA VAL A 303 3.16 8.79 25.04
C VAL A 303 4.60 8.38 24.71
N SER A 304 4.80 7.19 24.14
CA SER A 304 6.13 6.71 23.79
C SER A 304 6.82 7.56 22.70
N LYS A 305 6.05 8.35 21.95
CA LYS A 305 6.55 9.26 20.93
C LYS A 305 6.77 10.70 21.44
N ALA A 306 6.12 11.04 22.55
CA ALA A 306 6.23 12.38 23.15
C ALA A 306 7.40 12.47 24.15
N ALA A 307 8.03 11.35 24.49
CA ALA A 307 9.21 11.23 25.37
C ALA A 307 10.50 11.14 24.56
#